data_7d4443e13e50358660c9e21f5376b505
#
_entry.id   7d4443e13e50358660c9e21f5376b505
#
_cell.length_a   1.000
_cell.length_b   1.000
_cell.length_c   1.000
_cell.angle_alpha   90.00
_cell.angle_beta   90.00
_cell.angle_gamma   90.00
#
_symmetry.space_group_name_H-M   'P 1'
#
loop_
_entity.id
_entity.type
_entity.pdbx_description
1 polymer ?
#
loop_
_entity_poly.entity_id
_entity_poly.type
_entity_poly.pdbx_seq_one_letter_code
_entity_poly.pdbx_strand_id
1 'polypeptide(L)'
;MPWGVTITNGRLRAVTRAASVLLALACAALLTQPALAANPPVSVTATARATVVAPLTLVWVQDLKFGRIVPRPQPGTVTVDQNTGACTVTGPILEVGKCQYARFAGMGTKNLSARITLISLTDLTGPGQTMVLDQIMLGTNSTISFVGNTNANGSGVGLTKGGNAERFTIITNSGIYLLNIGGRLNVNANQAAGVYNGSITITVQYQ
;
A
#
# COMPACT_ATOMS: atom_id res chain seq x y z
N MET A 1 -120.21 -2.55 -22.15
CA MET A 1 -119.47 -2.21 -23.38
C MET A 1 -118.03 -1.97 -23.07
N PRO A 2 -117.11 -2.88 -23.47
CA PRO A 2 -115.70 -2.65 -23.25
C PRO A 2 -115.01 -2.09 -24.50
N TRP A 3 -114.24 -1.09 -24.33
CA TRP A 3 -113.35 -0.58 -25.33
C TRP A 3 -111.98 -1.28 -25.24
N GLY A 4 -111.71 -2.14 -26.27
CA GLY A 4 -110.38 -2.74 -26.39
C GLY A 4 -109.40 -1.78 -27.03
N VAL A 5 -108.28 -1.55 -26.34
CA VAL A 5 -107.14 -0.83 -26.89
C VAL A 5 -106.18 -1.86 -27.43
N THR A 6 -106.02 -1.92 -28.74
CA THR A 6 -105.02 -2.76 -29.42
C THR A 6 -103.73 -1.98 -29.51
N ILE A 7 -102.72 -2.39 -28.66
CA ILE A 7 -101.40 -1.80 -28.77
C ILE A 7 -100.61 -2.61 -29.81
N THR A 8 -100.26 -1.96 -30.91
CA THR A 8 -99.48 -2.52 -32.01
C THR A 8 -98.01 -2.76 -31.58
N ASN A 9 -97.62 -4.04 -31.57
CA ASN A 9 -96.31 -4.52 -31.18
C ASN A 9 -95.10 -4.03 -32.07
N GLY A 10 -95.38 -3.16 -33.08
CA GLY A 10 -94.33 -2.74 -34.01
C GLY A 10 -93.31 -1.70 -33.50
N ARG A 11 -93.71 -0.86 -32.53
CA ARG A 11 -92.79 0.21 -32.06
C ARG A 11 -91.84 -0.23 -30.94
N LEU A 12 -92.20 -1.26 -30.16
CA LEU A 12 -91.30 -1.79 -29.12
C LEU A 12 -90.10 -2.55 -29.70
N ARG A 13 -90.24 -3.19 -30.85
CA ARG A 13 -89.09 -3.93 -31.44
C ARG A 13 -88.07 -3.02 -32.09
N ALA A 14 -88.46 -1.81 -32.55
CA ALA A 14 -87.49 -0.87 -33.10
C ALA A 14 -86.64 -0.19 -32.01
N VAL A 15 -87.22 0.11 -30.85
CA VAL A 15 -86.51 0.75 -29.71
C VAL A 15 -85.58 -0.18 -29.05
N THR A 16 -85.96 -1.47 -28.92
CA THR A 16 -85.02 -2.50 -28.33
C THR A 16 -83.86 -2.81 -29.25
N ARG A 17 -83.99 -2.78 -30.57
CA ARG A 17 -82.89 -3.00 -31.50
C ARG A 17 -81.95 -1.80 -31.55
N ALA A 18 -82.42 -0.58 -31.45
CA ALA A 18 -81.58 0.61 -31.37
C ALA A 18 -80.76 0.67 -30.04
N ALA A 19 -81.42 0.32 -28.94
CA ALA A 19 -80.71 0.27 -27.62
C ALA A 19 -79.62 -0.84 -27.58
N SER A 20 -79.87 -2.00 -28.21
CA SER A 20 -78.87 -3.08 -28.24
C SER A 20 -77.66 -2.79 -29.14
N VAL A 21 -77.85 -2.05 -30.23
CA VAL A 21 -76.76 -1.63 -31.11
C VAL A 21 -75.96 -0.53 -30.49
N LEU A 22 -76.54 0.40 -29.77
CA LEU A 22 -75.79 1.42 -29.01
C LEU A 22 -75.00 0.86 -27.86
N LEU A 23 -75.52 -0.14 -27.16
CA LEU A 23 -74.82 -0.83 -26.07
C LEU A 23 -73.65 -1.65 -26.64
N ALA A 24 -73.79 -2.30 -27.78
CA ALA A 24 -72.70 -3.05 -28.42
C ALA A 24 -71.59 -2.11 -28.94
N LEU A 25 -71.92 -0.92 -29.49
CA LEU A 25 -70.91 0.06 -29.86
C LEU A 25 -70.17 0.67 -28.65
N ALA A 26 -70.85 0.89 -27.53
CA ALA A 26 -70.25 1.39 -26.31
C ALA A 26 -69.27 0.35 -25.66
N CYS A 27 -69.60 -0.93 -25.71
CA CYS A 27 -68.69 -1.97 -25.29
C CYS A 27 -67.45 -2.12 -26.18
N ALA A 28 -67.58 -1.92 -27.49
CA ALA A 28 -66.46 -1.98 -28.44
C ALA A 28 -65.47 -0.81 -28.25
N ALA A 29 -65.91 0.35 -27.80
CA ALA A 29 -65.10 1.52 -27.54
C ALA A 29 -64.32 1.40 -26.23
N LEU A 30 -64.77 0.58 -25.27
CA LEU A 30 -64.10 0.36 -23.99
C LEU A 30 -62.93 -0.68 -24.07
N LEU A 31 -62.81 -1.42 -25.19
CA LEU A 31 -61.77 -2.43 -25.40
C LEU A 31 -60.54 -1.88 -26.13
N THR A 32 -60.58 -0.65 -26.61
CA THR A 32 -59.41 0.01 -27.20
C THR A 32 -58.69 0.88 -26.15
N GLN A 33 -58.25 0.28 -25.05
CA GLN A 33 -57.30 0.94 -24.21
C GLN A 33 -55.93 0.90 -24.93
N PRO A 34 -55.28 2.06 -25.17
CA PRO A 34 -53.92 2.04 -25.66
C PRO A 34 -53.08 1.26 -24.63
N ALA A 35 -52.50 0.18 -25.06
CA ALA A 35 -51.50 -0.52 -24.25
C ALA A 35 -50.42 0.53 -23.92
N LEU A 36 -50.37 0.96 -22.66
CA LEU A 36 -49.21 1.71 -22.15
C LEU A 36 -48.01 0.87 -22.44
N ALA A 37 -47.25 1.24 -23.47
CA ALA A 37 -45.97 0.58 -23.77
C ALA A 37 -45.11 0.67 -22.50
N ALA A 38 -44.99 -0.43 -21.80
CA ALA A 38 -44.05 -0.51 -20.69
C ALA A 38 -42.66 -0.15 -21.23
N ASN A 39 -42.06 0.89 -20.70
CA ASN A 39 -40.69 1.24 -21.06
C ASN A 39 -39.83 -0.03 -20.87
N PRO A 40 -39.12 -0.48 -21.89
CA PRO A 40 -38.24 -1.63 -21.71
C PRO A 40 -37.24 -1.34 -20.59
N PRO A 41 -36.93 -2.32 -19.74
CA PRO A 41 -35.95 -2.12 -18.68
C PRO A 41 -34.61 -1.74 -19.31
N VAL A 42 -34.02 -0.65 -18.86
CA VAL A 42 -32.67 -0.24 -19.27
C VAL A 42 -31.69 -0.99 -18.35
N SER A 43 -30.87 -1.85 -18.92
CA SER A 43 -29.79 -2.53 -18.18
C SER A 43 -28.45 -1.97 -18.60
N VAL A 44 -27.60 -1.66 -17.61
CA VAL A 44 -26.21 -1.21 -17.80
C VAL A 44 -25.30 -2.24 -17.14
N THR A 45 -24.30 -2.71 -17.87
CA THR A 45 -23.30 -3.66 -17.36
C THR A 45 -22.06 -2.88 -16.91
N ALA A 46 -21.67 -3.06 -15.65
CA ALA A 46 -20.41 -2.57 -15.11
C ALA A 46 -19.44 -3.75 -14.95
N THR A 47 -18.17 -3.52 -15.32
CA THR A 47 -17.12 -4.53 -15.12
C THR A 47 -16.53 -4.35 -13.72
N ALA A 48 -16.57 -5.40 -12.89
CA ALA A 48 -15.86 -5.46 -11.61
C ALA A 48 -14.46 -6.05 -11.84
N ARG A 49 -13.43 -5.39 -11.30
CA ARG A 49 -12.05 -5.87 -11.31
C ARG A 49 -11.51 -5.95 -9.90
N ALA A 50 -10.78 -7.02 -9.61
CA ALA A 50 -9.98 -7.18 -8.41
C ALA A 50 -8.59 -7.66 -8.81
N THR A 51 -7.55 -7.07 -8.19
CA THR A 51 -6.16 -7.54 -8.35
C THR A 51 -5.69 -8.04 -6.99
N VAL A 52 -5.28 -9.31 -6.94
CA VAL A 52 -4.67 -9.90 -5.74
C VAL A 52 -3.16 -9.74 -5.87
N VAL A 53 -2.53 -9.14 -4.86
CA VAL A 53 -1.09 -8.93 -4.80
C VAL A 53 -0.45 -9.91 -3.82
N ALA A 54 0.82 -10.27 -4.06
CA ALA A 54 1.57 -11.10 -3.12
C ALA A 54 1.77 -10.34 -1.79
N PRO A 55 1.69 -11.03 -0.65
CA PRO A 55 1.96 -10.42 0.64
C PRO A 55 3.41 -9.91 0.69
N LEU A 56 3.61 -8.78 1.37
CA LEU A 56 4.94 -8.24 1.62
C LEU A 56 5.57 -9.00 2.78
N THR A 57 6.79 -9.51 2.58
CA THR A 57 7.55 -10.21 3.62
C THR A 57 8.85 -9.48 3.91
N LEU A 58 9.41 -9.68 5.09
CA LEU A 58 10.72 -9.15 5.49
C LEU A 58 11.40 -10.14 6.42
N VAL A 59 12.66 -10.48 6.13
CA VAL A 59 13.50 -11.34 6.96
C VAL A 59 14.86 -10.70 7.16
N TRP A 60 15.42 -10.91 8.33
CA TRP A 60 16.79 -10.52 8.63
C TRP A 60 17.77 -11.48 7.94
N VAL A 61 18.88 -10.93 7.41
CA VAL A 61 19.94 -11.68 6.72
C VAL A 61 21.29 -11.52 7.41
N GLN A 62 21.66 -10.28 7.76
CA GLN A 62 22.94 -10.01 8.44
C GLN A 62 22.87 -8.73 9.28
N ASP A 63 23.73 -8.67 10.30
CA ASP A 63 23.85 -7.54 11.22
C ASP A 63 24.65 -6.37 10.66
N LEU A 64 24.43 -5.18 11.22
CA LEU A 64 25.34 -4.04 11.10
C LEU A 64 26.54 -4.26 12.04
N LYS A 65 27.75 -4.26 11.48
CA LYS A 65 28.99 -4.43 12.23
C LYS A 65 29.96 -3.30 11.95
N PHE A 66 30.50 -2.72 13.01
CA PHE A 66 31.48 -1.62 12.97
C PHE A 66 32.95 -2.09 13.11
N GLY A 67 33.18 -3.40 12.97
CA GLY A 67 34.50 -3.96 13.11
C GLY A 67 34.98 -4.01 14.57
N ARG A 68 36.31 -3.96 14.76
CA ARG A 68 36.96 -3.85 16.06
C ARG A 68 37.58 -2.46 16.17
N ILE A 69 37.23 -1.74 17.22
CA ILE A 69 37.62 -0.35 17.41
C ILE A 69 38.66 -0.27 18.54
N VAL A 70 39.79 0.36 18.26
CA VAL A 70 40.79 0.70 19.25
C VAL A 70 40.54 2.16 19.65
N PRO A 71 40.01 2.41 20.86
CA PRO A 71 39.74 3.76 21.35
C PRO A 71 41.01 4.53 21.65
N ARG A 72 40.90 5.83 21.69
CA ARG A 72 41.98 6.76 22.02
C ARG A 72 41.48 7.78 23.07
N PRO A 73 42.37 8.62 23.65
CA PRO A 73 41.96 9.68 24.59
C PRO A 73 41.02 10.74 24.01
N GLN A 74 40.81 10.73 22.70
CA GLN A 74 39.88 11.60 22.01
C GLN A 74 38.80 10.80 21.32
N PRO A 75 37.57 11.33 21.21
CA PRO A 75 36.47 10.64 20.54
C PRO A 75 36.68 10.57 19.03
N GLY A 76 35.95 9.67 18.38
CA GLY A 76 35.94 9.51 16.95
C GLY A 76 34.63 8.86 16.47
N THR A 77 34.51 8.67 15.16
CA THR A 77 33.38 7.97 14.60
C THR A 77 33.81 6.86 13.65
N VAL A 78 32.97 5.83 13.55
CA VAL A 78 33.08 4.79 12.53
C VAL A 78 31.77 4.78 11.74
N THR A 79 31.84 5.01 10.43
CA THR A 79 30.69 4.98 9.55
C THR A 79 30.78 3.77 8.63
N VAL A 80 29.72 2.97 8.59
CA VAL A 80 29.57 1.85 7.66
C VAL A 80 28.75 2.30 6.48
N ASP A 81 29.34 2.24 5.28
CA ASP A 81 28.67 2.56 4.04
C ASP A 81 27.60 1.50 3.71
N GLN A 82 26.38 1.95 3.44
CA GLN A 82 25.22 1.10 3.21
C GLN A 82 25.23 0.37 1.86
N ASN A 83 26.08 0.79 0.92
CA ASN A 83 26.16 0.17 -0.41
C ASN A 83 27.32 -0.83 -0.49
N THR A 84 28.47 -0.48 0.09
CA THR A 84 29.72 -1.26 -0.01
C THR A 84 30.05 -2.04 1.25
N GLY A 85 29.56 -1.61 2.42
CA GLY A 85 29.94 -2.15 3.72
C GLY A 85 31.32 -1.68 4.19
N ALA A 86 31.96 -0.78 3.45
CA ALA A 86 33.24 -0.22 3.84
C ALA A 86 33.11 0.68 5.08
N CYS A 87 34.17 0.69 5.91
CA CYS A 87 34.28 1.61 7.03
C CYS A 87 35.00 2.89 6.63
N THR A 88 34.47 4.01 7.12
CA THR A 88 35.17 5.30 7.16
C THR A 88 35.32 5.72 8.61
N VAL A 89 36.54 6.03 9.03
CA VAL A 89 36.87 6.46 10.39
C VAL A 89 37.20 7.92 10.43
N THR A 90 36.68 8.64 11.42
CA THR A 90 37.10 10.02 11.74
C THR A 90 37.61 10.12 13.17
N GLY A 91 38.52 11.07 13.41
CA GLY A 91 39.20 11.19 14.69
C GLY A 91 40.37 10.23 14.81
N PRO A 92 41.05 10.20 15.97
CA PRO A 92 42.30 9.46 16.15
C PRO A 92 42.09 7.96 16.49
N ILE A 93 40.84 7.47 16.51
CA ILE A 93 40.53 6.06 16.75
C ILE A 93 41.02 5.19 15.59
N LEU A 94 41.26 3.90 15.84
CA LEU A 94 41.62 2.96 14.81
C LEU A 94 40.55 1.87 14.71
N GLU A 95 40.05 1.64 13.50
CA GLU A 95 39.20 0.49 13.18
C GLU A 95 40.07 -0.62 12.59
N VAL A 96 39.91 -1.84 13.07
CA VAL A 96 40.54 -3.05 12.56
C VAL A 96 39.53 -4.15 12.38
N GLY A 97 39.58 -4.82 11.23
CA GLY A 97 38.67 -5.91 10.93
C GLY A 97 37.77 -5.65 9.74
N LYS A 98 36.58 -6.18 9.79
CA LYS A 98 35.61 -6.02 8.70
C LYS A 98 34.34 -5.36 9.20
N CYS A 99 34.01 -4.23 8.63
CA CYS A 99 32.71 -3.64 8.74
C CYS A 99 31.71 -4.36 7.83
N GLN A 100 30.46 -4.22 8.14
CA GLN A 100 29.37 -4.85 7.41
C GLN A 100 28.08 -4.05 7.60
N TYR A 101 27.39 -3.72 6.52
CA TYR A 101 26.04 -3.16 6.64
C TYR A 101 25.04 -4.23 7.11
N ALA A 102 23.96 -3.82 7.75
CA ALA A 102 22.84 -4.72 7.99
C ALA A 102 22.10 -4.99 6.69
N ARG A 103 21.62 -6.22 6.49
CA ARG A 103 20.83 -6.60 5.33
C ARG A 103 19.56 -7.28 5.77
N PHE A 104 18.46 -6.82 5.16
CA PHE A 104 17.17 -7.47 5.20
C PHE A 104 16.77 -7.87 3.77
N ALA A 105 16.07 -8.98 3.65
CA ALA A 105 15.51 -9.43 2.37
C ALA A 105 14.01 -9.61 2.51
N GLY A 106 13.29 -9.41 1.43
CA GLY A 106 11.86 -9.62 1.42
C GLY A 106 11.34 -10.00 0.03
N MET A 107 10.08 -10.35 0.01
CA MET A 107 9.33 -10.60 -1.23
C MET A 107 8.11 -9.71 -1.27
N GLY A 108 7.73 -9.30 -2.48
CA GLY A 108 6.54 -8.53 -2.74
C GLY A 108 6.20 -8.54 -4.22
N THR A 109 5.22 -7.74 -4.61
CA THR A 109 4.79 -7.65 -6.02
C THR A 109 5.63 -6.62 -6.76
N LYS A 110 6.17 -7.00 -7.93
CA LYS A 110 6.89 -6.09 -8.84
C LYS A 110 6.05 -4.85 -9.16
N ASN A 111 6.70 -3.71 -9.29
CA ASN A 111 6.13 -2.40 -9.61
C ASN A 111 5.17 -1.86 -8.53
N LEU A 112 5.01 -2.52 -7.40
CA LEU A 112 4.32 -1.94 -6.27
C LEU A 112 5.29 -1.15 -5.40
N SER A 113 4.79 -0.01 -4.91
CA SER A 113 5.51 0.82 -3.96
C SER A 113 5.26 0.34 -2.54
N ALA A 114 6.32 0.33 -1.77
CA ALA A 114 6.30 0.07 -0.34
C ALA A 114 7.02 1.21 0.38
N ARG A 115 6.78 1.31 1.67
CA ARG A 115 7.49 2.23 2.55
C ARG A 115 8.22 1.48 3.63
N ILE A 116 9.43 1.94 3.95
CA ILE A 116 10.22 1.48 5.08
C ILE A 116 10.19 2.55 6.17
N THR A 117 10.01 2.13 7.40
CA THR A 117 10.05 3.00 8.59
C THR A 117 11.03 2.42 9.61
N LEU A 118 11.89 3.28 10.17
CA LEU A 118 12.74 2.94 11.30
C LEU A 118 11.92 3.08 12.60
N ILE A 119 11.51 1.95 13.15
CA ILE A 119 10.65 1.90 14.34
C ILE A 119 11.48 2.10 15.61
N SER A 120 12.60 1.40 15.71
CA SER A 120 13.46 1.47 16.89
C SER A 120 14.93 1.47 16.49
N LEU A 121 15.69 2.31 17.17
CA LEU A 121 17.14 2.37 17.12
C LEU A 121 17.62 2.49 18.54
N THR A 122 18.46 1.56 18.97
CA THR A 122 19.11 1.63 20.28
C THR A 122 20.60 1.86 20.12
N ASP A 123 21.14 2.72 20.97
CA ASP A 123 22.57 2.93 21.07
C ASP A 123 23.28 1.66 21.52
N LEU A 124 24.57 1.54 21.25
CA LEU A 124 25.35 0.38 21.62
C LEU A 124 25.75 0.48 23.08
N THR A 125 25.27 -0.47 23.87
CA THR A 125 25.60 -0.61 25.30
C THR A 125 26.56 -1.75 25.54
N GLY A 126 27.45 -1.60 26.53
CA GLY A 126 28.48 -2.55 26.88
C GLY A 126 29.15 -2.18 28.22
N PRO A 127 30.41 -2.65 28.49
CA PRO A 127 31.06 -2.40 29.75
C PRO A 127 31.39 -0.94 30.06
N GLY A 128 31.48 -0.09 29.04
CA GLY A 128 31.78 1.33 29.18
C GLY A 128 30.60 2.25 28.90
N GLN A 129 30.93 3.47 28.54
CA GLN A 129 29.90 4.45 28.12
C GLN A 129 29.15 3.95 26.90
N THR A 130 27.87 4.26 26.85
CA THR A 130 27.05 4.00 25.67
C THR A 130 27.59 4.74 24.44
N MET A 131 27.66 4.04 23.30
CA MET A 131 28.05 4.62 22.03
C MET A 131 26.82 4.93 21.21
N VAL A 132 26.66 6.19 20.81
CA VAL A 132 25.50 6.63 20.06
C VAL A 132 25.58 6.13 18.62
N LEU A 133 24.49 5.50 18.17
CA LEU A 133 24.30 5.06 16.78
C LEU A 133 23.38 6.06 16.08
N ASP A 134 23.87 6.72 15.05
CA ASP A 134 23.14 7.73 14.28
C ASP A 134 23.36 7.60 12.78
N GLN A 135 22.85 8.56 12.01
CA GLN A 135 22.97 8.62 10.55
C GLN A 135 22.68 7.28 9.87
N ILE A 136 21.57 6.67 10.24
CA ILE A 136 21.12 5.42 9.59
C ILE A 136 20.74 5.71 8.15
N MET A 137 21.35 4.98 7.21
CA MET A 137 21.18 5.15 5.78
C MET A 137 20.69 3.86 5.12
N LEU A 138 19.68 3.96 4.28
CA LEU A 138 19.23 2.87 3.41
C LEU A 138 19.96 2.96 2.07
N GLY A 139 20.63 1.90 1.67
CA GLY A 139 21.43 1.83 0.45
C GLY A 139 20.62 1.65 -0.82
N THR A 140 21.24 2.06 -1.93
CA THR A 140 20.75 1.80 -3.28
C THR A 140 21.21 0.41 -3.74
N ASN A 141 20.35 -0.29 -4.48
CA ASN A 141 20.71 -1.57 -5.10
C ASN A 141 19.80 -1.86 -6.30
N SER A 142 20.11 -2.92 -7.05
CA SER A 142 19.36 -3.29 -8.25
C SER A 142 17.97 -3.91 -8.00
N THR A 143 17.52 -4.03 -6.77
CA THR A 143 16.24 -4.67 -6.43
C THR A 143 15.13 -3.69 -6.10
N ILE A 144 15.49 -2.45 -5.75
CA ILE A 144 14.58 -1.37 -5.38
C ILE A 144 14.92 -0.08 -6.09
N SER A 145 13.92 0.77 -6.28
CA SER A 145 14.08 2.15 -6.75
C SER A 145 13.38 3.08 -5.76
N PHE A 146 14.06 4.13 -5.31
CA PHE A 146 13.46 5.11 -4.40
C PHE A 146 12.46 6.00 -5.12
N VAL A 147 11.38 6.36 -4.42
CA VAL A 147 10.29 7.20 -4.96
C VAL A 147 10.29 8.56 -4.26
N GLY A 148 10.40 9.62 -5.03
CA GLY A 148 10.29 10.99 -4.52
C GLY A 148 11.54 11.52 -3.82
N ASN A 149 12.60 10.73 -3.74
CA ASN A 149 13.87 11.19 -3.17
C ASN A 149 14.94 11.29 -4.26
N THR A 150 15.18 12.50 -4.73
CA THR A 150 16.16 12.80 -5.78
C THR A 150 17.62 12.74 -5.29
N ASN A 151 17.83 12.65 -3.99
CA ASN A 151 19.16 12.52 -3.38
C ASN A 151 19.72 11.10 -3.44
N ALA A 152 18.98 10.16 -4.01
CA ALA A 152 19.40 8.78 -4.22
C ALA A 152 20.47 8.59 -5.32
N ASN A 153 21.22 9.64 -5.68
CA ASN A 153 22.34 9.58 -6.63
C ASN A 153 23.51 8.75 -6.05
N GLY A 154 23.27 7.45 -5.84
CA GLY A 154 24.30 6.51 -5.38
C GLY A 154 24.58 6.51 -3.88
N SER A 155 24.12 7.50 -3.12
CA SER A 155 24.45 7.66 -1.69
C SER A 155 23.46 7.00 -0.73
N GLY A 156 22.25 6.64 -1.20
CA GLY A 156 21.19 6.12 -0.34
C GLY A 156 20.34 7.19 0.33
N VAL A 157 19.43 6.77 1.20
CA VAL A 157 18.41 7.61 1.84
C VAL A 157 18.51 7.49 3.36
N GLY A 158 18.45 8.63 4.07
CA GLY A 158 18.49 8.66 5.52
C GLY A 158 17.21 8.12 6.16
N LEU A 159 17.36 7.25 7.16
CA LEU A 159 16.27 6.77 8.00
C LEU A 159 16.34 7.43 9.37
N THR A 160 15.26 8.07 9.78
CA THR A 160 15.17 8.71 11.11
C THR A 160 14.17 7.94 11.97
N LYS A 161 14.55 7.61 13.21
CA LYS A 161 13.66 6.96 14.18
C LYS A 161 12.44 7.83 14.42
N GLY A 162 11.25 7.25 14.19
CA GLY A 162 9.99 7.97 14.31
C GLY A 162 9.78 9.07 13.27
N GLY A 163 10.67 9.17 12.27
CA GLY A 163 10.58 10.12 11.17
C GLY A 163 9.69 9.62 10.02
N ASN A 164 9.74 10.35 8.92
CA ASN A 164 8.99 9.98 7.72
C ASN A 164 9.48 8.64 7.17
N ALA A 165 8.51 7.85 6.70
CA ALA A 165 8.82 6.60 6.01
C ALA A 165 9.43 6.91 4.63
N GLU A 166 10.49 6.21 4.28
CA GLU A 166 11.06 6.27 2.94
C GLU A 166 10.33 5.33 1.99
N ARG A 167 10.14 5.77 0.76
CA ARG A 167 9.36 5.05 -0.26
C ARG A 167 10.28 4.42 -1.28
N PHE A 168 9.98 3.17 -1.60
CA PHE A 168 10.67 2.45 -2.67
C PHE A 168 9.70 1.61 -3.49
N THR A 169 10.06 1.32 -4.72
CA THR A 169 9.35 0.40 -5.62
C THR A 169 10.18 -0.85 -5.81
N ILE A 170 9.53 -2.01 -5.75
CA ILE A 170 10.17 -3.29 -6.05
C ILE A 170 10.31 -3.43 -7.56
N ILE A 171 11.55 -3.55 -8.07
CA ILE A 171 11.81 -3.54 -9.52
C ILE A 171 12.20 -4.91 -10.08
N THR A 172 12.44 -5.91 -9.26
CA THR A 172 12.80 -7.26 -9.69
C THR A 172 11.61 -8.05 -10.23
N ASN A 173 11.84 -8.88 -11.23
CA ASN A 173 10.80 -9.77 -11.77
C ASN A 173 10.37 -10.85 -10.78
N SER A 174 11.27 -11.28 -9.90
CA SER A 174 11.00 -12.26 -8.85
C SER A 174 10.22 -11.70 -7.67
N GLY A 175 10.08 -10.37 -7.58
CA GLY A 175 9.53 -9.70 -6.41
C GLY A 175 10.47 -9.67 -5.20
N ILE A 176 11.67 -10.26 -5.30
CA ILE A 176 12.65 -10.21 -4.21
C ILE A 176 13.25 -8.82 -4.13
N TYR A 177 13.31 -8.27 -2.92
CA TYR A 177 13.97 -7.00 -2.66
C TYR A 177 14.95 -7.11 -1.48
N LEU A 178 15.99 -6.28 -1.52
CA LEU A 178 17.03 -6.20 -0.50
C LEU A 178 17.06 -4.79 0.08
N LEU A 179 17.19 -4.69 1.39
CA LEU A 179 17.36 -3.45 2.13
C LEU A 179 18.71 -3.50 2.85
N ASN A 180 19.68 -2.74 2.39
CA ASN A 180 20.98 -2.62 2.99
C ASN A 180 21.01 -1.37 3.87
N ILE A 181 21.39 -1.50 5.13
CA ILE A 181 21.39 -0.40 6.10
C ILE A 181 22.77 -0.20 6.66
N GLY A 182 23.32 0.99 6.44
CA GLY A 182 24.55 1.49 7.06
C GLY A 182 24.23 2.47 8.20
N GLY A 183 25.26 2.97 8.85
CA GLY A 183 25.09 3.93 9.93
C GLY A 183 26.42 4.41 10.48
N ARG A 184 26.35 5.41 11.36
CA ARG A 184 27.51 5.97 12.04
C ARG A 184 27.47 5.68 13.54
N LEU A 185 28.57 5.14 14.06
CA LEU A 185 28.80 4.92 15.48
C LEU A 185 29.71 6.01 16.03
N ASN A 186 29.27 6.68 17.07
CA ASN A 186 30.07 7.68 17.80
C ASN A 186 30.82 6.96 18.94
N VAL A 187 32.13 6.97 18.90
CA VAL A 187 32.98 6.31 19.86
C VAL A 187 33.56 7.32 20.85
N ASN A 188 33.29 7.12 22.13
CA ASN A 188 33.71 8.06 23.16
C ASN A 188 35.23 7.97 23.40
N ALA A 189 35.80 9.03 23.97
CA ALA A 189 37.17 9.03 24.45
C ALA A 189 37.37 7.92 25.50
N ASN A 190 38.49 7.21 25.43
CA ASN A 190 38.86 6.14 26.39
C ASN A 190 37.74 5.09 26.59
N GLN A 191 37.02 4.74 25.50
CA GLN A 191 35.95 3.75 25.56
C GLN A 191 36.46 2.44 26.13
N ALA A 192 35.77 1.88 27.13
CA ALA A 192 36.21 0.62 27.78
C ALA A 192 36.17 -0.53 26.76
N ALA A 193 37.15 -1.43 26.90
CA ALA A 193 37.23 -2.65 26.09
C ALA A 193 36.06 -3.59 26.40
N GLY A 194 35.48 -4.19 25.38
CA GLY A 194 34.39 -5.16 25.48
C GLY A 194 33.51 -5.23 24.26
N VAL A 195 32.44 -6.00 24.37
CA VAL A 195 31.42 -6.13 23.33
C VAL A 195 30.30 -5.13 23.60
N TYR A 196 29.90 -4.40 22.57
CA TYR A 196 28.81 -3.43 22.60
C TYR A 196 27.74 -3.85 21.62
N ASN A 197 26.48 -3.85 22.08
CA ASN A 197 25.36 -4.30 21.31
C ASN A 197 24.23 -3.23 21.30
N GLY A 198 23.60 -3.11 20.18
CA GLY A 198 22.40 -2.30 19.96
C GLY A 198 21.44 -3.03 19.03
N SER A 199 20.31 -2.43 18.74
CA SER A 199 19.31 -3.01 17.84
C SER A 199 18.75 -1.98 16.86
N ILE A 200 18.40 -2.46 15.68
CA ILE A 200 17.70 -1.71 14.63
C ILE A 200 16.41 -2.47 14.29
N THR A 201 15.27 -1.83 14.43
CA THR A 201 13.98 -2.41 14.05
C THR A 201 13.36 -1.59 12.94
N ILE A 202 13.05 -2.24 11.83
CA ILE A 202 12.40 -1.64 10.68
C ILE A 202 11.07 -2.32 10.41
N THR A 203 10.14 -1.58 9.79
CA THR A 203 8.88 -2.10 9.27
C THR A 203 8.75 -1.74 7.81
N VAL A 204 8.18 -2.65 7.01
CA VAL A 204 7.89 -2.43 5.60
C VAL A 204 6.42 -2.72 5.35
N GLN A 205 5.75 -1.86 4.58
CA GLN A 205 4.34 -2.04 4.21
C GLN A 205 4.07 -1.45 2.83
N TYR A 206 3.13 -2.02 2.10
CA TYR A 206 2.63 -1.43 0.85
C TYR A 206 1.96 -0.07 1.10
N GLN A 207 1.97 0.75 0.03
CA GLN A 207 1.24 2.02 -0.02
C GLN A 207 0.04 1.91 -0.93
#